data_441498659d799ba21adf78de7d43a69d
#
_entry.id   441498659d799ba21adf78de7d43a69d
#
_cell.length_a   1.000
_cell.length_b   1.000
_cell.length_c   1.000
_cell.angle_alpha   90.00
_cell.angle_beta   90.00
_cell.angle_gamma   90.00
#
_symmetry.space_group_name_H-M   'P 1'
#
loop_
_entity.id
_entity.type
_entity.pdbx_description
1 polymer ?
#
loop_
_entity_poly.entity_id
_entity_poly.type
_entity_poly.pdbx_seq_one_letter_code
_entity_poly.pdbx_strand_id
1 'polypeptide(L)'
;MYYHITPKSSNSKTGPIPVTTTSADSCPPSCPFSGGGCYAKSGPLALHWAQVSRGARGGSLEELTSFIGSLPSGQLWRMNQAGDLPGEGETIDGVALRKIAKANTGKRGFTYTHKYNKRGNLRHIKAANDAGFVVNLSANSPAHADELSETGAGPVVCVLDQSTTKNTTTPAGRKIVVCPATVRDDVTCSTCGLCARATRSVIIGFPAHGTAKKKASAISNSF
;
A
#
# COMPACT_ATOMS: atom_id res chain seq x y z
N MET A 1 16.49 1.06 -8.60
CA MET A 1 15.04 1.16 -8.33
C MET A 1 14.40 2.11 -9.31
N TYR A 2 13.26 1.72 -9.90
CA TYR A 2 12.53 2.49 -10.93
C TYR A 2 11.12 2.77 -10.45
N TYR A 3 10.59 3.95 -10.82
CA TYR A 3 9.26 4.42 -10.47
C TYR A 3 8.47 4.72 -11.75
N HIS A 4 7.41 3.97 -12.03
CA HIS A 4 6.54 4.27 -13.14
C HIS A 4 5.34 5.08 -12.67
N ILE A 5 5.03 6.15 -13.40
CA ILE A 5 3.94 7.07 -13.09
C ILE A 5 2.78 6.81 -14.07
N THR A 6 1.59 6.60 -13.54
CA THR A 6 0.33 6.54 -14.29
C THR A 6 -0.53 7.73 -13.85
N PRO A 7 -0.57 8.83 -14.61
CA PRO A 7 -1.25 10.06 -14.17
C PRO A 7 -2.75 9.89 -13.93
N LYS A 8 -3.37 8.93 -14.60
CA LYS A 8 -4.79 8.59 -14.43
C LYS A 8 -4.96 7.08 -14.49
N SER A 9 -5.30 6.48 -13.36
CA SER A 9 -5.53 5.04 -13.28
C SER A 9 -6.78 4.61 -14.06
N SER A 10 -6.66 3.50 -14.79
CA SER A 10 -7.78 2.80 -15.43
C SER A 10 -8.37 1.67 -14.58
N ASN A 11 -7.84 1.44 -13.38
CA ASN A 11 -8.34 0.41 -12.48
C ASN A 11 -9.68 0.83 -11.87
N SER A 12 -10.74 0.03 -12.10
CA SER A 12 -12.11 0.31 -11.67
C SER A 12 -12.25 0.48 -10.15
N LYS A 13 -11.47 -0.25 -9.35
CA LYS A 13 -11.49 -0.15 -7.89
C LYS A 13 -10.72 1.08 -7.37
N THR A 14 -9.69 1.49 -8.07
CA THR A 14 -8.89 2.68 -7.71
C THR A 14 -9.59 3.97 -8.13
N GLY A 15 -10.23 3.97 -9.29
CA GLY A 15 -10.78 5.17 -9.91
C GLY A 15 -9.68 6.03 -10.54
N PRO A 16 -10.04 7.18 -11.13
CA PRO A 16 -9.16 7.97 -12.01
C PRO A 16 -8.17 8.89 -11.25
N ILE A 17 -7.51 8.36 -10.22
CA ILE A 17 -6.46 9.08 -9.49
C ILE A 17 -5.07 8.71 -10.04
N PRO A 18 -4.06 9.57 -9.84
CA PRO A 18 -2.66 9.20 -10.12
C PRO A 18 -2.24 8.00 -9.29
N VAL A 19 -1.53 7.06 -9.92
CA VAL A 19 -0.93 5.91 -9.23
C VAL A 19 0.50 5.71 -9.70
N THR A 20 1.31 5.04 -8.88
CA THR A 20 2.67 4.66 -9.28
C THR A 20 2.88 3.15 -9.18
N THR A 21 3.95 2.68 -9.78
CA THR A 21 4.48 1.32 -9.64
C THR A 21 5.96 1.42 -9.35
N THR A 22 6.43 0.80 -8.27
CA THR A 22 7.87 0.71 -7.96
C THR A 22 8.39 -0.66 -8.36
N SER A 23 9.63 -0.74 -8.83
CA SER A 23 10.27 -2.00 -9.23
C SER A 23 10.31 -3.03 -8.10
N ALA A 24 10.36 -4.32 -8.44
CA ALA A 24 10.15 -5.43 -7.50
C ALA A 24 11.24 -5.59 -6.44
N ASP A 25 12.43 -5.03 -6.68
CA ASP A 25 13.53 -4.91 -5.71
C ASP A 25 13.15 -4.09 -4.46
N SER A 26 12.09 -3.28 -4.55
CA SER A 26 11.52 -2.58 -3.41
C SER A 26 10.79 -3.50 -2.42
N CYS A 27 10.35 -4.69 -2.82
CA CYS A 27 9.57 -5.57 -1.95
C CYS A 27 10.46 -6.28 -0.92
N PRO A 28 10.04 -6.36 0.35
CA PRO A 28 10.81 -7.08 1.35
C PRO A 28 10.71 -8.61 1.12
N PRO A 29 11.83 -9.35 1.26
CA PRO A 29 11.82 -10.83 1.20
C PRO A 29 10.89 -11.47 2.23
N SER A 30 10.70 -10.85 3.39
CA SER A 30 9.81 -11.33 4.47
C SER A 30 8.31 -11.22 4.14
N CYS A 31 7.91 -10.59 3.01
CA CYS A 31 6.50 -10.53 2.64
C CYS A 31 5.96 -11.93 2.34
N PRO A 32 5.01 -12.48 3.15
CA PRO A 32 4.55 -13.86 2.99
C PRO A 32 3.81 -14.09 1.68
N PHE A 33 3.25 -13.03 1.09
CA PHE A 33 2.54 -13.09 -0.18
C PHE A 33 3.50 -13.21 -1.39
N SER A 34 4.78 -12.93 -1.22
CA SER A 34 5.79 -13.01 -2.30
C SER A 34 5.90 -14.41 -2.91
N GLY A 35 5.69 -15.44 -2.10
CA GLY A 35 5.68 -16.85 -2.50
C GLY A 35 4.45 -17.35 -3.27
N GLY A 36 3.52 -16.44 -3.68
CA GLY A 36 2.40 -16.79 -4.56
C GLY A 36 1.01 -16.29 -4.15
N GLY A 37 0.87 -15.52 -3.08
CA GLY A 37 -0.38 -14.84 -2.70
C GLY A 37 -0.50 -13.41 -3.22
N CYS A 38 0.57 -12.86 -3.82
CA CYS A 38 0.62 -11.47 -4.26
C CYS A 38 -0.23 -11.24 -5.53
N TYR A 39 -1.21 -10.34 -5.43
CA TYR A 39 -2.06 -9.97 -6.56
C TYR A 39 -1.28 -9.33 -7.72
N ALA A 40 -0.16 -8.68 -7.44
CA ALA A 40 0.66 -8.02 -8.46
C ALA A 40 1.45 -8.99 -9.35
N LYS A 41 1.53 -10.28 -8.98
CA LYS A 41 2.22 -11.32 -9.74
C LYS A 41 1.31 -12.05 -10.75
N SER A 42 0.14 -11.49 -11.06
CA SER A 42 -0.80 -12.08 -12.02
C SER A 42 -1.47 -11.04 -12.92
N GLY A 43 -1.95 -11.50 -14.08
CA GLY A 43 -2.68 -10.68 -15.05
C GLY A 43 -1.83 -9.56 -15.67
N PRO A 44 -2.49 -8.54 -16.27
CA PRO A 44 -1.80 -7.43 -16.94
C PRO A 44 -0.87 -6.62 -16.03
N LEU A 45 -1.17 -6.54 -14.73
CA LEU A 45 -0.31 -5.87 -13.77
C LEU A 45 1.05 -6.53 -13.63
N ALA A 46 1.11 -7.88 -13.67
CA ALA A 46 2.38 -8.61 -13.60
C ALA A 46 3.29 -8.29 -14.79
N LEU A 47 2.73 -8.22 -16.00
CA LEU A 47 3.48 -7.86 -17.21
C LEU A 47 4.00 -6.43 -17.13
N HIS A 48 3.15 -5.50 -16.69
CA HIS A 48 3.57 -4.12 -16.47
C HIS A 48 4.68 -4.03 -15.41
N TRP A 49 4.49 -4.68 -14.27
CA TRP A 49 5.45 -4.66 -13.16
C TRP A 49 6.80 -5.28 -13.55
N ALA A 50 6.81 -6.33 -14.35
CA ALA A 50 8.03 -6.91 -14.91
C ALA A 50 8.81 -5.91 -15.78
N GLN A 51 8.12 -5.09 -16.59
CA GLN A 51 8.75 -4.04 -17.39
C GLN A 51 9.39 -2.95 -16.50
N VAL A 52 8.68 -2.54 -15.43
CA VAL A 52 9.22 -1.56 -14.46
C VAL A 52 10.43 -2.16 -13.72
N SER A 53 10.34 -3.42 -13.31
CA SER A 53 11.39 -4.08 -12.52
C SER A 53 12.70 -4.27 -13.27
N ARG A 54 12.65 -4.45 -14.60
CA ARG A 54 13.87 -4.53 -15.43
C ARG A 54 14.32 -3.18 -16.02
N GLY A 55 13.71 -2.07 -15.60
CA GLY A 55 14.07 -0.73 -16.08
C GLY A 55 13.59 -0.38 -17.50
N ALA A 56 12.75 -1.22 -18.13
CA ALA A 56 12.19 -0.92 -19.46
C ALA A 56 11.05 0.12 -19.39
N ARG A 57 10.54 0.40 -18.19
CA ARG A 57 9.54 1.44 -17.89
C ARG A 57 9.87 2.07 -16.55
N GLY A 58 9.47 3.34 -16.40
CA GLY A 58 9.69 4.09 -15.18
C GLY A 58 10.94 4.97 -15.26
N GLY A 59 11.10 5.81 -14.26
CA GLY A 59 12.16 6.79 -14.17
C GLY A 59 12.75 6.86 -12.77
N SER A 60 13.43 7.95 -12.49
CA SER A 60 14.16 8.20 -11.25
C SER A 60 13.25 8.63 -10.09
N LEU A 61 13.82 8.70 -8.89
CA LEU A 61 13.18 9.29 -7.72
C LEU A 61 12.90 10.80 -7.93
N GLU A 62 13.78 11.48 -8.63
CA GLU A 62 13.66 12.91 -8.94
C GLU A 62 12.46 13.16 -9.85
N GLU A 63 12.25 12.34 -10.88
CA GLU A 63 11.08 12.42 -11.74
C GLU A 63 9.79 12.13 -10.98
N LEU A 64 9.79 11.11 -10.10
CA LEU A 64 8.66 10.82 -9.23
C LEU A 64 8.32 12.01 -8.33
N THR A 65 9.32 12.58 -7.63
CA THR A 65 9.08 13.69 -6.69
C THR A 65 8.67 14.98 -7.42
N SER A 66 9.21 15.24 -8.61
CA SER A 66 8.79 16.33 -9.47
C SER A 66 7.31 16.20 -9.87
N PHE A 67 6.92 15.00 -10.32
CA PHE A 67 5.51 14.71 -10.66
C PHE A 67 4.59 14.90 -9.45
N ILE A 68 4.94 14.34 -8.28
CA ILE A 68 4.12 14.52 -7.06
C ILE A 68 4.00 16.01 -6.73
N GLY A 69 5.09 16.76 -6.80
CA GLY A 69 5.12 18.20 -6.53
C GLY A 69 4.20 18.99 -7.46
N SER A 70 4.07 18.58 -8.72
CA SER A 70 3.20 19.23 -9.72
C SER A 70 1.71 18.91 -9.57
N LEU A 71 1.32 17.93 -8.78
CA LEU A 71 -0.08 17.60 -8.55
C LEU A 71 -0.83 18.77 -7.89
N PRO A 72 -2.12 18.98 -8.22
CA PRO A 72 -2.95 20.00 -7.58
C PRO A 72 -3.01 19.84 -6.06
N SER A 73 -3.23 20.95 -5.34
CA SER A 73 -3.49 20.88 -3.90
C SER A 73 -4.73 20.02 -3.61
N GLY A 74 -4.64 19.19 -2.55
CA GLY A 74 -5.70 18.24 -2.19
C GLY A 74 -5.82 17.03 -3.08
N GLN A 75 -5.00 16.90 -4.14
CA GLN A 75 -5.06 15.74 -5.04
C GLN A 75 -4.81 14.43 -4.28
N LEU A 76 -5.80 13.53 -4.34
CA LEU A 76 -5.64 12.15 -3.87
C LEU A 76 -4.81 11.38 -4.90
N TRP A 77 -3.79 10.66 -4.43
CA TRP A 77 -2.96 9.81 -5.27
C TRP A 77 -2.46 8.58 -4.48
N ARG A 78 -2.18 7.48 -5.17
CA ARG A 78 -1.70 6.24 -4.55
C ARG A 78 -0.28 5.93 -5.02
N MET A 79 0.65 5.84 -4.09
CA MET A 79 1.94 5.22 -4.36
C MET A 79 1.79 3.70 -4.31
N ASN A 80 2.40 3.03 -5.28
CA ASN A 80 2.51 1.58 -5.38
C ASN A 80 1.17 0.83 -5.57
N GLN A 81 0.75 0.73 -6.82
CA GLN A 81 -0.17 -0.35 -7.20
C GLN A 81 0.55 -1.71 -7.24
N ALA A 82 1.88 -1.72 -7.42
CA ALA A 82 2.80 -2.84 -7.20
C ALA A 82 4.15 -2.30 -6.72
N GLY A 83 4.91 -3.09 -5.96
CA GLY A 83 6.11 -2.66 -5.26
C GLY A 83 5.84 -2.23 -3.82
N ASP A 84 6.88 -1.78 -3.12
CA ASP A 84 6.84 -1.32 -1.73
C ASP A 84 7.59 0.03 -1.61
N LEU A 85 7.82 0.51 -0.40
CA LEU A 85 8.56 1.73 -0.10
C LEU A 85 9.99 1.70 -0.67
N PRO A 86 10.58 2.87 -0.99
CA PRO A 86 11.94 2.94 -1.47
C PRO A 86 12.92 2.28 -0.50
N GLY A 87 13.95 1.64 -1.06
CA GLY A 87 14.95 0.89 -0.33
C GLY A 87 14.99 -0.58 -0.73
N GLU A 88 16.10 -1.25 -0.47
CA GLU A 88 16.37 -2.60 -0.90
C GLU A 88 16.05 -3.62 0.20
N GLY A 89 15.49 -4.76 -0.20
CA GLY A 89 15.11 -5.83 0.73
C GLY A 89 14.24 -5.32 1.87
N GLU A 90 14.62 -5.62 3.10
CA GLU A 90 13.90 -5.19 4.30
C GLU A 90 14.13 -3.70 4.65
N THR A 91 15.10 -3.03 4.05
CA THR A 91 15.50 -1.69 4.45
C THR A 91 14.67 -0.63 3.74
N ILE A 92 14.19 0.36 4.50
CA ILE A 92 13.62 1.59 3.93
C ILE A 92 14.75 2.60 3.70
N ASP A 93 14.86 3.14 2.48
CA ASP A 93 15.61 4.35 2.22
C ASP A 93 14.88 5.56 2.81
N GLY A 94 15.25 5.92 4.03
CA GLY A 94 14.62 7.04 4.73
C GLY A 94 14.86 8.40 4.08
N VAL A 95 15.93 8.56 3.26
CA VAL A 95 16.17 9.80 2.52
C VAL A 95 15.18 9.91 1.37
N ALA A 96 15.05 8.85 0.57
CA ALA A 96 14.08 8.80 -0.52
C ALA A 96 12.64 8.97 -0.01
N LEU A 97 12.27 8.28 1.08
CA LEU A 97 10.92 8.40 1.65
C LEU A 97 10.63 9.82 2.16
N ARG A 98 11.61 10.50 2.77
CA ARG A 98 11.45 11.92 3.15
C ARG A 98 11.29 12.85 1.95
N LYS A 99 12.01 12.62 0.84
CA LYS A 99 11.82 13.38 -0.40
C LYS A 99 10.40 13.23 -0.94
N ILE A 100 9.85 12.00 -0.95
CA ILE A 100 8.47 11.71 -1.36
C ILE A 100 7.46 12.40 -0.44
N ALA A 101 7.63 12.28 0.88
CA ALA A 101 6.76 12.94 1.85
C ALA A 101 6.79 14.47 1.72
N LYS A 102 7.96 15.06 1.48
CA LYS A 102 8.10 16.51 1.19
C LYS A 102 7.37 16.92 -0.09
N ALA A 103 7.52 16.14 -1.17
CA ALA A 103 6.82 16.41 -2.44
C ALA A 103 5.29 16.30 -2.28
N ASN A 104 4.82 15.46 -1.34
CA ASN A 104 3.39 15.28 -1.02
C ASN A 104 2.77 16.46 -0.25
N THR A 105 3.54 17.46 0.20
CA THR A 105 3.00 18.60 0.96
C THR A 105 1.81 19.24 0.24
N GLY A 106 0.66 19.35 0.93
CA GLY A 106 -0.58 19.85 0.37
C GLY A 106 -1.35 18.87 -0.52
N LYS A 107 -0.90 17.62 -0.67
CA LYS A 107 -1.59 16.54 -1.40
C LYS A 107 -2.05 15.45 -0.42
N ARG A 108 -2.79 14.48 -0.93
CA ARG A 108 -3.37 13.38 -0.14
C ARG A 108 -2.81 12.04 -0.64
N GLY A 109 -1.48 11.87 -0.52
CA GLY A 109 -0.79 10.64 -0.91
C GLY A 109 -0.96 9.54 0.11
N PHE A 110 -1.07 8.30 -0.37
CA PHE A 110 -1.06 7.12 0.48
C PHE A 110 -0.37 5.93 -0.19
N THR A 111 0.13 5.02 0.64
CA THR A 111 0.76 3.77 0.23
C THR A 111 0.56 2.69 1.29
N TYR A 112 1.09 1.50 0.99
CA TYR A 112 1.10 0.34 1.89
C TYR A 112 2.51 -0.22 1.97
N THR A 113 2.88 -0.84 3.11
CA THR A 113 4.20 -1.43 3.26
C THR A 113 4.19 -2.70 4.10
N HIS A 114 5.04 -3.66 3.73
CA HIS A 114 5.43 -4.81 4.55
C HIS A 114 6.82 -4.64 5.17
N LYS A 115 7.48 -3.47 5.02
CA LYS A 115 8.82 -3.18 5.55
C LYS A 115 8.79 -2.70 7.01
N TYR A 116 8.12 -3.39 7.89
CA TYR A 116 8.05 -3.06 9.33
C TYR A 116 8.99 -3.90 10.20
N ASN A 117 9.48 -5.04 9.74
CA ASN A 117 10.24 -5.99 10.56
C ASN A 117 11.67 -5.53 10.89
N LYS A 118 12.28 -4.67 10.05
CA LYS A 118 13.64 -4.21 10.29
C LYS A 118 13.67 -3.08 11.32
N ARG A 119 14.54 -3.22 12.32
CA ARG A 119 14.79 -2.16 13.32
C ARG A 119 15.09 -0.83 12.63
N GLY A 120 14.39 0.21 13.03
CA GLY A 120 14.53 1.57 12.50
C GLY A 120 13.58 1.92 11.34
N ASN A 121 12.94 0.96 10.68
CA ASN A 121 11.97 1.26 9.63
C ASN A 121 10.72 1.98 10.16
N LEU A 122 10.22 1.58 11.34
CA LEU A 122 9.03 2.19 11.95
C LEU A 122 9.19 3.70 12.17
N ARG A 123 10.40 4.17 12.50
CA ARG A 123 10.67 5.62 12.65
C ARG A 123 10.50 6.37 11.32
N HIS A 124 10.91 5.76 10.18
CA HIS A 124 10.77 6.36 8.86
C HIS A 124 9.30 6.38 8.42
N ILE A 125 8.55 5.31 8.73
CA ILE A 125 7.12 5.21 8.48
C ILE A 125 6.38 6.27 9.29
N LYS A 126 6.66 6.36 10.59
CA LYS A 126 6.07 7.38 11.47
C LYS A 126 6.36 8.80 10.96
N ALA A 127 7.60 9.10 10.63
CA ALA A 127 7.98 10.41 10.13
C ALA A 127 7.25 10.78 8.81
N ALA A 128 7.02 9.81 7.92
CA ALA A 128 6.24 10.04 6.70
C ALA A 128 4.77 10.34 7.01
N ASN A 129 4.16 9.59 7.95
CA ASN A 129 2.79 9.82 8.42
C ASN A 129 2.65 11.20 9.09
N ASP A 130 3.57 11.56 9.97
CA ASP A 130 3.61 12.88 10.64
C ASP A 130 3.74 14.03 9.62
N ALA A 131 4.44 13.80 8.50
CA ALA A 131 4.57 14.73 7.39
C ALA A 131 3.36 14.74 6.42
N GLY A 132 2.31 13.95 6.68
CA GLY A 132 1.08 13.92 5.88
C GLY A 132 1.13 13.04 4.63
N PHE A 133 2.18 12.21 4.45
CA PHE A 133 2.19 11.13 3.47
C PHE A 133 1.81 9.82 4.15
N VAL A 134 0.61 9.31 3.88
CA VAL A 134 0.04 8.19 4.65
C VAL A 134 0.65 6.85 4.23
N VAL A 135 1.43 6.27 5.11
CA VAL A 135 2.00 4.92 4.98
C VAL A 135 1.21 3.96 5.86
N ASN A 136 0.43 3.10 5.23
CA ASN A 136 -0.34 2.07 5.91
C ASN A 136 0.52 0.83 6.15
N LEU A 137 0.56 0.33 7.37
CA LEU A 137 1.19 -0.94 7.72
C LEU A 137 0.32 -2.10 7.24
N SER A 138 0.85 -3.00 6.40
CA SER A 138 0.12 -4.13 5.81
C SER A 138 0.24 -5.36 6.68
N ALA A 139 -0.73 -5.60 7.57
CA ALA A 139 -0.82 -6.82 8.35
C ALA A 139 -1.25 -8.01 7.48
N ASN A 140 -0.73 -9.18 7.81
CA ASN A 140 -1.01 -10.43 7.10
C ASN A 140 -2.37 -11.02 7.50
N SER A 141 -2.85 -10.69 8.71
CA SER A 141 -4.10 -11.20 9.31
C SER A 141 -4.69 -10.17 10.28
N PRO A 142 -5.92 -10.39 10.79
CA PRO A 142 -6.48 -9.59 11.87
C PRO A 142 -5.67 -9.62 13.16
N ALA A 143 -5.10 -10.77 13.56
CA ALA A 143 -4.25 -10.87 14.75
C ALA A 143 -2.96 -10.05 14.58
N HIS A 144 -2.27 -10.21 13.46
CA HIS A 144 -1.08 -9.41 13.14
C HIS A 144 -1.40 -7.90 13.06
N ALA A 145 -2.64 -7.52 12.71
CA ALA A 145 -3.05 -6.12 12.72
C ALA A 145 -3.10 -5.53 14.13
N ASP A 146 -3.39 -6.33 15.15
CA ASP A 146 -3.30 -5.90 16.55
C ASP A 146 -1.85 -5.57 16.92
N GLU A 147 -0.90 -6.44 16.58
CA GLU A 147 0.53 -6.25 16.85
C GLU A 147 1.06 -4.98 16.18
N LEU A 148 0.74 -4.78 14.90
CA LEU A 148 1.18 -3.60 14.16
C LEU A 148 0.53 -2.30 14.69
N SER A 149 -0.70 -2.38 15.20
CA SER A 149 -1.39 -1.22 15.80
C SER A 149 -0.69 -0.73 17.07
N GLU A 150 -0.10 -1.65 17.87
CA GLU A 150 0.66 -1.30 19.09
C GLU A 150 1.93 -0.49 18.76
N THR A 151 2.46 -0.57 17.54
CA THR A 151 3.67 0.15 17.16
C THR A 151 3.47 1.67 17.11
N GLY A 152 2.24 2.14 16.90
CA GLY A 152 1.92 3.56 16.75
C GLY A 152 2.61 4.25 15.55
N ALA A 153 3.23 3.48 14.64
CA ALA A 153 4.00 4.05 13.53
C ALA A 153 3.12 4.57 12.38
N GLY A 154 1.90 4.08 12.27
CA GLY A 154 0.96 4.50 11.24
C GLY A 154 -0.34 3.69 11.25
N PRO A 155 -1.29 4.06 10.40
CA PRO A 155 -2.55 3.34 10.29
C PRO A 155 -2.32 1.94 9.71
N VAL A 156 -3.14 0.97 10.14
CA VAL A 156 -3.01 -0.45 9.78
C VAL A 156 -4.08 -0.84 8.76
N VAL A 157 -3.71 -1.71 7.85
CA VAL A 157 -4.61 -2.46 6.98
C VAL A 157 -4.29 -3.94 7.12
N CYS A 158 -5.24 -4.84 6.85
CA CYS A 158 -4.98 -6.27 6.90
C CYS A 158 -5.62 -7.01 5.73
N VAL A 159 -5.04 -8.17 5.41
CA VAL A 159 -5.66 -9.14 4.51
C VAL A 159 -6.70 -9.92 5.30
N LEU A 160 -7.85 -10.19 4.65
CA LEU A 160 -8.94 -10.98 5.19
C LEU A 160 -9.17 -12.20 4.31
N ASP A 161 -9.84 -13.21 4.85
CA ASP A 161 -10.33 -14.32 4.04
C ASP A 161 -11.19 -13.81 2.87
N GLN A 162 -11.11 -14.50 1.73
CA GLN A 162 -11.81 -14.12 0.50
C GLN A 162 -13.34 -14.07 0.64
N SER A 163 -13.90 -14.78 1.63
CA SER A 163 -15.34 -14.81 1.91
C SER A 163 -15.83 -13.66 2.78
N THR A 164 -14.92 -12.87 3.37
CA THR A 164 -15.27 -11.79 4.30
C THR A 164 -15.85 -10.60 3.53
N THR A 165 -17.15 -10.36 3.67
CA THR A 165 -17.86 -9.25 3.01
C THR A 165 -18.42 -8.22 3.99
N LYS A 166 -18.44 -8.53 5.29
CA LYS A 166 -18.97 -7.67 6.35
C LYS A 166 -17.85 -7.18 7.28
N ASN A 167 -18.06 -6.01 7.87
CA ASN A 167 -17.17 -5.48 8.90
C ASN A 167 -17.05 -6.50 10.06
N THR A 168 -15.87 -6.55 10.65
CA THR A 168 -15.53 -7.47 11.73
C THR A 168 -14.62 -6.78 12.75
N THR A 169 -14.05 -7.54 13.66
CA THR A 169 -13.07 -7.06 14.65
C THR A 169 -11.84 -7.95 14.64
N THR A 170 -10.73 -7.40 15.12
CA THR A 170 -9.54 -8.19 15.46
C THR A 170 -9.77 -8.98 16.74
N PRO A 171 -8.90 -9.95 17.09
CA PRO A 171 -8.94 -10.63 18.39
C PRO A 171 -8.90 -9.68 19.60
N ALA A 172 -8.17 -8.56 19.51
CA ALA A 172 -8.14 -7.53 20.57
C ALA A 172 -9.34 -6.55 20.52
N GLY A 173 -10.36 -6.82 19.67
CA GLY A 173 -11.58 -6.03 19.59
C GLY A 173 -11.50 -4.75 18.74
N ARG A 174 -10.38 -4.51 18.01
CA ARG A 174 -10.27 -3.36 17.12
C ARG A 174 -11.17 -3.53 15.90
N LYS A 175 -11.92 -2.48 15.55
CA LYS A 175 -12.86 -2.52 14.42
C LYS A 175 -12.12 -2.64 13.09
N ILE A 176 -12.51 -3.62 12.28
CA ILE A 176 -12.10 -3.80 10.89
C ILE A 176 -13.26 -3.40 9.98
N VAL A 177 -13.03 -2.42 9.13
CA VAL A 177 -13.95 -2.03 8.06
C VAL A 177 -13.48 -2.70 6.77
N VAL A 178 -14.31 -3.55 6.19
CA VAL A 178 -14.03 -4.13 4.88
C VAL A 178 -13.94 -3.02 3.84
N CYS A 179 -12.89 -3.06 3.01
CA CYS A 179 -12.64 -2.02 2.03
C CYS A 179 -13.87 -1.81 1.12
N PRO A 180 -14.55 -0.65 1.16
CA PRO A 180 -15.77 -0.45 0.39
C PRO A 180 -15.57 -0.67 -1.11
N ALA A 181 -14.43 -0.28 -1.66
CA ALA A 181 -14.12 -0.46 -3.08
C ALA A 181 -13.95 -1.94 -3.50
N THR A 182 -13.83 -2.88 -2.54
CA THR A 182 -13.77 -4.32 -2.88
C THR A 182 -15.14 -4.99 -2.87
N VAL A 183 -16.10 -4.44 -2.13
CA VAL A 183 -17.43 -5.06 -1.91
C VAL A 183 -18.59 -4.24 -2.48
N ARG A 184 -18.33 -3.04 -3.00
CA ARG A 184 -19.32 -2.15 -3.60
C ARG A 184 -18.83 -1.66 -4.96
N ASP A 185 -19.69 -1.71 -5.97
CA ASP A 185 -19.31 -1.29 -7.33
C ASP A 185 -19.42 0.23 -7.56
N ASP A 186 -20.17 0.93 -6.70
CA ASP A 186 -20.33 2.40 -6.72
C ASP A 186 -19.21 3.15 -5.97
N VAL A 187 -18.27 2.42 -5.34
CA VAL A 187 -17.19 3.01 -4.54
C VAL A 187 -15.82 2.70 -5.13
N THR A 188 -14.99 3.73 -5.26
CA THR A 188 -13.58 3.62 -5.65
C THR A 188 -12.68 4.25 -4.60
N CYS A 189 -11.36 4.04 -4.68
CA CYS A 189 -10.41 4.77 -3.83
C CYS A 189 -10.55 6.29 -4.00
N SER A 190 -10.85 6.72 -5.24
CA SER A 190 -11.08 8.14 -5.57
C SER A 190 -12.22 8.77 -4.76
N THR A 191 -13.32 8.06 -4.59
CA THR A 191 -14.50 8.54 -3.85
C THR A 191 -14.43 8.25 -2.35
N CYS A 192 -13.73 7.18 -1.93
CA CYS A 192 -13.64 6.74 -0.54
C CYS A 192 -12.58 7.50 0.28
N GLY A 193 -11.34 7.52 -0.18
CA GLY A 193 -10.20 8.20 0.48
C GLY A 193 -9.79 7.71 1.86
N LEU A 194 -10.35 6.61 2.39
CA LEU A 194 -10.07 6.13 3.76
C LEU A 194 -8.59 5.80 3.99
N CYS A 195 -7.91 5.20 3.00
CA CYS A 195 -6.50 4.84 3.11
C CYS A 195 -5.55 6.06 3.17
N ALA A 196 -6.01 7.23 2.78
CA ALA A 196 -5.28 8.49 2.88
C ALA A 196 -5.56 9.27 4.18
N ARG A 197 -6.19 8.65 5.19
CA ARG A 197 -6.43 9.23 6.51
C ARG A 197 -5.50 8.59 7.53
N ALA A 198 -4.50 9.35 8.01
CA ALA A 198 -3.53 8.85 8.99
C ALA A 198 -4.16 8.57 10.37
N THR A 199 -5.14 9.38 10.76
CA THR A 199 -5.75 9.36 12.12
C THR A 199 -7.07 8.58 12.20
N ARG A 200 -7.32 7.65 11.25
CA ARG A 200 -8.54 6.82 11.34
C ARG A 200 -8.48 5.86 12.54
N SER A 201 -9.62 5.66 13.20
CA SER A 201 -9.79 4.77 14.34
C SER A 201 -10.11 3.31 13.97
N VAL A 202 -10.04 2.97 12.68
CA VAL A 202 -10.41 1.65 12.16
C VAL A 202 -9.28 1.05 11.33
N ILE A 203 -9.15 -0.26 11.36
CA ILE A 203 -8.32 -1.03 10.44
C ILE A 203 -9.11 -1.23 9.14
N ILE A 204 -8.46 -1.14 7.98
CA ILE A 204 -9.12 -1.45 6.71
C ILE A 204 -8.77 -2.88 6.32
N GLY A 205 -9.79 -3.71 6.16
CA GLY A 205 -9.65 -5.10 5.76
C GLY A 205 -9.82 -5.26 4.25
N PHE A 206 -8.90 -5.98 3.62
CA PHE A 206 -8.95 -6.33 2.20
C PHE A 206 -9.24 -7.81 2.05
N PRO A 207 -10.47 -8.22 1.67
CA PRO A 207 -10.73 -9.60 1.29
C PRO A 207 -9.78 -10.03 0.17
N ALA A 208 -9.17 -11.20 0.33
CA ALA A 208 -8.27 -11.74 -0.68
C ALA A 208 -9.01 -11.87 -2.03
N HIS A 209 -8.42 -11.30 -3.09
CA HIS A 209 -9.02 -11.22 -4.41
C HIS A 209 -8.01 -11.53 -5.53
N GLY A 210 -8.49 -11.60 -6.77
CA GLY A 210 -7.67 -11.96 -7.93
C GLY A 210 -7.46 -13.47 -8.06
N THR A 211 -6.58 -13.87 -8.97
CA THR A 211 -6.32 -15.29 -9.29
C THR A 211 -5.67 -16.05 -8.15
N ALA A 212 -4.88 -15.38 -7.31
CA ALA A 212 -4.18 -15.97 -6.16
C ALA A 212 -4.98 -15.91 -4.84
N LYS A 213 -6.27 -15.55 -4.86
CA LYS A 213 -7.09 -15.31 -3.67
C LYS A 213 -7.13 -16.45 -2.67
N LYS A 214 -7.20 -17.73 -3.14
CA LYS A 214 -7.21 -18.90 -2.26
C LYS A 214 -5.89 -19.01 -1.47
N LYS A 215 -4.75 -18.77 -2.14
CA LYS A 215 -3.44 -18.81 -1.48
C LYS A 215 -3.25 -17.63 -0.53
N ALA A 216 -3.72 -16.43 -0.90
CA ALA A 216 -3.70 -15.28 -0.02
C ALA A 216 -4.58 -15.47 1.23
N SER A 217 -5.79 -16.06 1.09
CA SER A 217 -6.64 -16.44 2.22
C SER A 217 -5.95 -17.46 3.14
N ALA A 218 -5.35 -18.51 2.58
CA ALA A 218 -4.63 -19.52 3.37
C ALA A 218 -3.50 -18.88 4.19
N ILE A 219 -2.72 -17.97 3.58
CA ILE A 219 -1.69 -17.22 4.28
C ILE A 219 -2.31 -16.38 5.41
N SER A 220 -3.38 -15.61 5.14
CA SER A 220 -4.02 -14.78 6.18
C SER A 220 -4.57 -15.61 7.35
N ASN A 221 -5.02 -16.82 7.11
CA ASN A 221 -5.57 -17.72 8.14
C ASN A 221 -4.48 -18.48 8.93
N SER A 222 -3.21 -18.43 8.49
CA SER A 222 -2.08 -19.09 9.17
C SER A 222 -1.30 -18.17 10.14
N PHE A 223 -1.66 -16.91 10.21
CA PHE A 223 -1.15 -15.90 11.12
C PHE A 223 -2.20 -15.69 12.25
#